data_144947bc74dfc65657ba65874fe2621e
#
_entry.id   144947bc74dfc65657ba65874fe2621e
#
_cell.length_a   1.000
_cell.length_b   1.000
_cell.length_c   1.000
_cell.angle_alpha   90.00
_cell.angle_beta   90.00
_cell.angle_gamma   90.00
#
_symmetry.space_group_name_H-M   'P 1'
#
loop_
_entity.id
_entity.type
_entity.pdbx_description
1 polymer ?
#
loop_
_entity_poly.entity_id
_entity_poly.type
_entity_poly.pdbx_seq_one_letter_code
_entity_poly.pdbx_strand_id
1 'polypeptide(L)'
;MASLNIDCLKASEIPFDVYLLSRPSPSQVVEYATIDDRLLASLNHKVNLFHFNARRVPLYFSRLGEDSLNGFYNIGYWVHEMQTIPAQWARQLEFFDEIWTPSALCQEAVSRCSDIPVIKIPYPIETQAVSARMRARQAGETFETFNFLTIFDVYSDAERKNPLFTLRAFLDAFAGNNAVKLLVKVKNLEYDPLLAEKLGAIVREHRNVEIIDRHFEPAEMASLYDEADVYVSLHRAEGFGLTISDAMSRGIPVIVTGYSGNMEFCDVSDTRLVAYELQAVGHNRPRYRADDLWAEPSMEDAIRAFSDMVQRYPHWLANAAHARARAERGFSVETIGARMRERIELINNNFAFADDMSDRSIDVDVGIVNTYGF
;
A
#
# COMPACT_ATOMS: atom_id res chain seq x y z
N MET A 1 4.32 -4.96 -4.20
CA MET A 1 4.70 -4.89 -2.76
C MET A 1 6.00 -5.63 -2.49
N ALA A 2 6.12 -6.94 -2.80
CA ALA A 2 7.39 -7.65 -2.63
C ALA A 2 8.50 -7.04 -3.49
N SER A 3 8.22 -6.61 -4.73
CA SER A 3 9.16 -5.91 -5.60
C SER A 3 9.80 -4.69 -4.94
N LEU A 4 9.01 -3.89 -4.23
CA LEU A 4 9.50 -2.71 -3.51
C LEU A 4 10.56 -3.05 -2.46
N ASN A 5 10.34 -4.13 -1.70
CA ASN A 5 11.34 -4.58 -0.72
C ASN A 5 12.57 -5.24 -1.37
N ILE A 6 12.40 -5.88 -2.53
CA ILE A 6 13.53 -6.38 -3.33
C ILE A 6 14.42 -5.21 -3.78
N ASP A 7 13.83 -4.11 -4.23
CA ASP A 7 14.61 -2.94 -4.64
C ASP A 7 15.36 -2.30 -3.45
N CYS A 8 14.76 -2.34 -2.25
CA CYS A 8 15.46 -1.96 -1.01
C CYS A 8 16.64 -2.88 -0.68
N LEU A 9 16.48 -4.21 -0.85
CA LEU A 9 17.57 -5.17 -0.63
C LEU A 9 18.70 -4.96 -1.63
N LYS A 10 18.40 -4.70 -2.90
CA LYS A 10 19.41 -4.34 -3.91
C LYS A 10 20.19 -3.10 -3.51
N ALA A 11 19.47 -2.03 -3.11
CA ALA A 11 20.11 -0.78 -2.68
C ALA A 11 20.92 -0.93 -1.39
N SER A 12 20.57 -1.90 -0.54
CA SER A 12 21.29 -2.22 0.68
C SER A 12 22.61 -2.99 0.45
N GLU A 13 22.84 -3.49 -0.78
CA GLU A 13 23.97 -4.37 -1.13
C GLU A 13 24.03 -5.67 -0.31
N ILE A 14 22.92 -6.09 0.30
CA ILE A 14 22.80 -7.40 0.92
C ILE A 14 22.55 -8.40 -0.22
N PRO A 15 23.40 -9.43 -0.37
CA PRO A 15 23.12 -10.50 -1.30
C PRO A 15 21.81 -11.22 -0.93
N PHE A 16 21.00 -11.56 -1.93
CA PHE A 16 19.77 -12.28 -1.70
C PHE A 16 19.39 -13.13 -2.91
N ASP A 17 18.66 -14.21 -2.63
CA ASP A 17 17.98 -15.02 -3.63
C ASP A 17 16.46 -14.84 -3.52
N VAL A 18 15.75 -14.96 -4.65
CA VAL A 18 14.29 -14.80 -4.70
C VAL A 18 13.64 -16.12 -5.05
N TYR A 19 12.76 -16.60 -4.18
CA TYR A 19 12.01 -17.83 -4.38
C TYR A 19 10.52 -17.54 -4.64
N LEU A 20 9.99 -18.04 -5.73
CA LEU A 20 8.56 -17.99 -6.00
C LEU A 20 7.85 -19.19 -5.40
N LEU A 21 7.07 -18.97 -4.36
CA LEU A 21 6.29 -20.00 -3.68
C LEU A 21 4.99 -20.39 -4.42
N SER A 22 4.67 -19.72 -5.53
CA SER A 22 3.54 -20.06 -6.40
C SER A 22 3.95 -19.89 -7.87
N ARG A 23 3.45 -20.75 -8.75
CA ARG A 23 3.66 -20.57 -10.20
C ARG A 23 3.02 -19.25 -10.65
N PRO A 24 3.76 -18.38 -11.35
CA PRO A 24 3.17 -17.19 -11.95
C PRO A 24 2.13 -17.59 -13.00
N SER A 25 1.06 -16.81 -13.12
CA SER A 25 0.17 -16.95 -14.29
C SER A 25 0.92 -16.50 -15.56
N PRO A 26 0.56 -16.99 -16.76
CA PRO A 26 1.24 -16.63 -18.00
C PRO A 26 1.26 -15.13 -18.31
N SER A 27 0.36 -14.35 -17.69
CA SER A 27 0.29 -12.89 -17.82
C SER A 27 1.13 -12.12 -16.79
N GLN A 28 1.86 -12.80 -15.91
CA GLN A 28 2.64 -12.21 -14.84
C GLN A 28 4.12 -12.60 -14.97
N VAL A 29 4.77 -12.10 -16.01
CA VAL A 29 6.23 -12.14 -16.08
C VAL A 29 6.76 -11.10 -15.10
N VAL A 30 7.19 -11.55 -13.95
CA VAL A 30 7.91 -10.71 -13.00
C VAL A 30 9.30 -10.49 -13.60
N GLU A 31 9.63 -9.26 -13.89
CA GLU A 31 10.90 -8.82 -14.50
C GLU A 31 12.16 -9.16 -13.67
N TYR A 32 11.95 -9.75 -12.48
CA TYR A 32 12.98 -10.08 -11.49
C TYR A 32 13.33 -11.56 -11.39
N ALA A 33 12.69 -12.39 -12.21
CA ALA A 33 12.89 -13.82 -12.12
C ALA A 33 13.78 -14.29 -13.26
N THR A 34 15.06 -14.41 -13.00
CA THR A 34 15.69 -15.67 -13.37
C THR A 34 15.00 -16.73 -12.51
N ILE A 35 13.76 -17.08 -12.91
CA ILE A 35 13.02 -18.16 -12.28
C ILE A 35 13.75 -19.42 -12.70
N ASP A 36 14.71 -19.81 -11.88
CA ASP A 36 15.25 -21.13 -11.93
C ASP A 36 14.13 -22.07 -11.48
N ASP A 37 13.84 -23.11 -12.26
CA ASP A 37 12.90 -24.20 -11.89
C ASP A 37 13.35 -24.97 -10.62
N ARG A 38 14.41 -24.54 -9.95
CA ARG A 38 14.89 -24.99 -8.64
C ARG A 38 14.06 -24.48 -7.46
N LEU A 39 12.87 -23.96 -7.74
CA LEU A 39 11.84 -23.66 -6.75
C LEU A 39 11.72 -24.81 -5.76
N LEU A 40 12.12 -24.60 -4.51
CA LEU A 40 11.97 -25.52 -3.37
C LEU A 40 13.10 -26.52 -3.10
N ALA A 41 14.25 -26.50 -3.76
CA ALA A 41 15.28 -27.51 -3.47
C ALA A 41 16.09 -27.21 -2.20
N SER A 42 16.28 -25.96 -1.83
CA SER A 42 16.93 -25.56 -0.57
C SER A 42 16.85 -24.04 -0.35
N LEU A 43 16.46 -23.61 0.84
CA LEU A 43 16.79 -22.28 1.35
C LEU A 43 18.30 -22.26 1.61
N ASN A 44 19.01 -21.28 1.07
CA ASN A 44 20.48 -21.29 1.04
C ASN A 44 21.11 -20.30 2.02
N HIS A 45 20.31 -19.36 2.54
CA HIS A 45 20.80 -18.25 3.37
C HIS A 45 20.29 -18.37 4.80
N LYS A 46 20.95 -17.68 5.73
CA LYS A 46 20.64 -17.74 7.16
C LYS A 46 19.29 -17.11 7.52
N VAL A 47 18.84 -16.13 6.73
CA VAL A 47 17.64 -15.35 6.99
C VAL A 47 16.65 -15.55 5.86
N ASN A 48 15.41 -15.89 6.19
CA ASN A 48 14.30 -15.98 5.25
C ASN A 48 13.36 -14.80 5.43
N LEU A 49 12.98 -14.11 4.35
CA LEU A 49 11.98 -13.05 4.35
C LEU A 49 10.77 -13.44 3.52
N PHE A 50 9.65 -13.75 4.18
CA PHE A 50 8.43 -14.24 3.54
C PHE A 50 7.42 -13.11 3.28
N HIS A 51 7.22 -12.75 2.01
CA HIS A 51 6.28 -11.73 1.56
C HIS A 51 4.88 -12.27 1.31
N PHE A 52 4.19 -12.69 2.36
CA PHE A 52 2.77 -13.04 2.31
C PHE A 52 2.15 -12.94 3.70
N ASN A 53 0.86 -12.59 3.73
CA ASN A 53 0.13 -12.50 4.99
C ASN A 53 -0.13 -13.87 5.63
N ALA A 54 -0.30 -13.88 6.94
CA ALA A 54 -0.52 -15.05 7.80
C ALA A 54 -1.53 -16.06 7.24
N ARG A 55 -2.58 -15.61 6.55
CA ARG A 55 -3.58 -16.50 5.91
C ARG A 55 -2.98 -17.50 4.92
N ARG A 56 -1.83 -17.20 4.35
CA ARG A 56 -1.15 -18.02 3.36
C ARG A 56 -0.11 -18.97 3.96
N VAL A 57 0.29 -18.74 5.20
CA VAL A 57 1.31 -19.54 5.91
C VAL A 57 1.01 -21.06 5.86
N PRO A 58 -0.19 -21.55 6.24
CA PRO A 58 -0.44 -22.99 6.24
C PRO A 58 -0.27 -23.64 4.86
N LEU A 59 -0.66 -22.92 3.80
CA LEU A 59 -0.57 -23.45 2.43
C LEU A 59 0.88 -23.57 1.97
N TYR A 60 1.72 -22.60 2.26
CA TYR A 60 3.09 -22.56 1.74
C TYR A 60 4.05 -23.34 2.62
N PHE A 61 3.89 -23.28 3.93
CA PHE A 61 4.74 -24.02 4.85
C PHE A 61 4.50 -25.54 4.79
N SER A 62 3.25 -25.97 4.54
CA SER A 62 3.00 -27.39 4.23
C SER A 62 3.68 -27.88 2.95
N ARG A 63 4.00 -26.98 2.00
CA ARG A 63 4.74 -27.33 0.77
C ARG A 63 6.24 -27.32 0.95
N LEU A 64 6.76 -26.41 1.80
CA LEU A 64 8.18 -26.34 2.14
C LEU A 64 8.61 -27.52 3.03
N GLY A 65 7.67 -28.03 3.87
CA GLY A 65 7.97 -28.91 4.97
C GLY A 65 8.41 -28.14 6.22
N GLU A 66 7.86 -28.46 7.37
CA GLU A 66 8.16 -27.74 8.63
C GLU A 66 9.66 -27.79 8.98
N ASP A 67 10.30 -28.94 8.74
CA ASP A 67 11.74 -29.13 9.01
C ASP A 67 12.64 -28.24 8.15
N SER A 68 12.14 -27.76 6.99
CA SER A 68 12.93 -26.91 6.07
C SER A 68 13.18 -25.50 6.62
N LEU A 69 12.47 -25.12 7.69
CA LEU A 69 12.59 -23.80 8.32
C LEU A 69 13.46 -23.84 9.59
N ASN A 70 13.79 -25.03 10.07
CA ASN A 70 14.58 -25.21 11.27
C ASN A 70 16.03 -24.75 11.07
N GLY A 71 16.54 -23.97 12.01
CA GLY A 71 17.92 -23.46 11.98
C GLY A 71 18.10 -22.16 11.19
N PHE A 72 17.06 -21.69 10.47
CA PHE A 72 17.02 -20.40 9.82
C PHE A 72 16.36 -19.33 10.72
N TYR A 73 16.60 -18.07 10.43
CA TYR A 73 15.84 -16.96 11.00
C TYR A 73 14.71 -16.57 10.04
N ASN A 74 13.49 -16.80 10.46
CA ASN A 74 12.31 -16.67 9.59
C ASN A 74 11.56 -15.37 9.88
N ILE A 75 11.51 -14.47 8.91
CA ILE A 75 10.82 -13.18 8.99
C ILE A 75 9.56 -13.23 8.15
N GLY A 76 8.40 -12.90 8.74
CA GLY A 76 7.16 -12.69 8.00
C GLY A 76 6.95 -11.20 7.69
N TYR A 77 6.65 -10.84 6.44
CA TYR A 77 6.25 -9.47 6.11
C TYR A 77 4.73 -9.38 5.99
N TRP A 78 4.06 -8.84 7.02
CA TRP A 78 2.61 -8.85 7.16
C TRP A 78 2.00 -7.45 7.05
N VAL A 79 0.86 -7.38 6.37
CA VAL A 79 0.06 -6.16 6.21
C VAL A 79 -1.37 -6.45 6.67
N HIS A 80 -1.85 -5.66 7.61
CA HIS A 80 -3.23 -5.72 8.08
C HIS A 80 -3.76 -4.32 8.35
N GLU A 81 -4.98 -4.05 7.91
CA GLU A 81 -5.51 -2.69 7.90
C GLU A 81 -6.34 -2.33 9.14
N MET A 82 -6.50 -3.27 10.09
CA MET A 82 -7.25 -3.06 11.34
C MET A 82 -6.33 -3.01 12.56
N GLN A 83 -6.88 -2.55 13.69
CA GLN A 83 -6.16 -2.42 14.96
C GLN A 83 -5.84 -3.76 15.63
N THR A 84 -6.46 -4.85 15.18
CA THR A 84 -6.25 -6.21 15.70
C THR A 84 -6.19 -7.20 14.57
N ILE A 85 -5.29 -8.18 14.65
CA ILE A 85 -5.24 -9.26 13.66
C ILE A 85 -6.24 -10.39 14.03
N PRO A 86 -6.77 -11.13 13.04
CA PRO A 86 -7.60 -12.30 13.31
C PRO A 86 -6.87 -13.36 14.16
N ALA A 87 -7.57 -14.01 15.08
CA ALA A 87 -6.97 -15.05 15.95
C ALA A 87 -6.28 -16.18 15.18
N GLN A 88 -6.78 -16.51 13.97
CA GLN A 88 -6.16 -17.48 13.08
C GLN A 88 -4.80 -17.00 12.52
N TRP A 89 -4.56 -15.69 12.44
CA TRP A 89 -3.27 -15.11 12.07
C TRP A 89 -2.28 -15.20 13.22
N ALA A 90 -2.74 -14.90 14.44
CA ALA A 90 -1.90 -14.99 15.63
C ALA A 90 -1.28 -16.38 15.82
N ARG A 91 -2.02 -17.46 15.48
CA ARG A 91 -1.49 -18.84 15.51
C ARG A 91 -0.34 -19.07 14.55
N GLN A 92 -0.20 -18.27 13.50
CA GLN A 92 0.87 -18.44 12.51
C GLN A 92 2.18 -17.77 12.95
N LEU A 93 2.18 -17.03 14.06
CA LEU A 93 3.40 -16.43 14.61
C LEU A 93 4.41 -17.47 15.05
N GLU A 94 3.95 -18.69 15.41
CA GLU A 94 4.81 -19.81 15.82
C GLU A 94 5.83 -20.24 14.74
N PHE A 95 5.59 -19.89 13.47
CA PHE A 95 6.48 -20.24 12.36
C PHE A 95 7.55 -19.18 12.09
N PHE A 96 7.56 -18.08 12.84
CA PHE A 96 8.45 -16.95 12.59
C PHE A 96 9.24 -16.57 13.83
N ASP A 97 10.44 -16.08 13.63
CA ASP A 97 11.28 -15.48 14.67
C ASP A 97 11.00 -13.99 14.80
N GLU A 98 10.46 -13.37 13.72
CA GLU A 98 10.17 -11.95 13.68
C GLU A 98 9.09 -11.62 12.63
N ILE A 99 8.33 -10.56 12.85
CA ILE A 99 7.40 -10.01 11.87
C ILE A 99 7.82 -8.60 11.48
N TRP A 100 7.89 -8.32 10.16
CA TRP A 100 8.01 -6.97 9.63
C TRP A 100 6.66 -6.45 9.15
N THR A 101 6.44 -5.15 9.29
CA THR A 101 5.18 -4.50 8.91
C THR A 101 5.44 -3.12 8.30
N PRO A 102 4.59 -2.64 7.38
CA PRO A 102 4.86 -1.38 6.67
C PRO A 102 4.49 -0.13 7.46
N SER A 103 3.72 -0.23 8.54
CA SER A 103 3.22 0.93 9.28
C SER A 103 3.06 0.67 10.77
N ALA A 104 2.97 1.74 11.54
CA ALA A 104 2.71 1.68 12.99
C ALA A 104 1.38 0.98 13.30
N LEU A 105 0.33 1.25 12.51
CA LEU A 105 -0.95 0.55 12.68
C LEU A 105 -0.78 -0.97 12.55
N CYS A 106 -0.10 -1.43 11.50
CA CYS A 106 0.15 -2.85 11.29
C CYS A 106 1.05 -3.44 12.40
N GLN A 107 2.08 -2.69 12.82
CA GLN A 107 2.98 -3.09 13.91
C GLN A 107 2.21 -3.28 15.21
N GLU A 108 1.42 -2.31 15.62
CA GLU A 108 0.60 -2.38 16.85
C GLU A 108 -0.41 -3.52 16.78
N ALA A 109 -1.06 -3.72 15.62
CA ALA A 109 -2.04 -4.79 15.44
C ALA A 109 -1.44 -6.18 15.68
N VAL A 110 -0.23 -6.43 15.20
CA VAL A 110 0.47 -7.71 15.39
C VAL A 110 1.06 -7.80 16.80
N SER A 111 1.68 -6.73 17.30
CA SER A 111 2.35 -6.71 18.62
C SER A 111 1.40 -7.00 19.79
N ARG A 112 0.09 -6.72 19.65
CA ARG A 112 -0.92 -6.99 20.69
C ARG A 112 -1.08 -8.48 21.01
N CYS A 113 -0.66 -9.38 20.12
CA CYS A 113 -0.80 -10.83 20.31
C CYS A 113 0.47 -11.59 19.89
N SER A 114 1.61 -10.91 19.86
CA SER A 114 2.90 -11.47 19.47
C SER A 114 3.87 -11.48 20.64
N ASP A 115 4.49 -12.63 20.89
CA ASP A 115 5.61 -12.79 21.84
C ASP A 115 6.97 -12.64 21.13
N ILE A 116 6.98 -12.61 19.79
CA ILE A 116 8.18 -12.39 18.98
C ILE A 116 8.30 -10.92 18.56
N PRO A 117 9.50 -10.44 18.20
CA PRO A 117 9.70 -9.06 17.76
C PRO A 117 8.82 -8.70 16.55
N VAL A 118 8.23 -7.49 16.59
CA VAL A 118 7.48 -6.92 15.48
C VAL A 118 8.11 -5.59 15.09
N ILE A 119 8.71 -5.54 13.91
CA ILE A 119 9.53 -4.41 13.46
C ILE A 119 8.82 -3.66 12.34
N LYS A 120 8.81 -2.33 12.44
CA LYS A 120 8.28 -1.49 11.36
C LYS A 120 9.36 -1.25 10.30
N ILE A 121 9.16 -1.86 9.14
CA ILE A 121 9.94 -1.64 7.92
C ILE A 121 8.96 -1.14 6.84
N PRO A 122 8.83 0.17 6.63
CA PRO A 122 7.90 0.72 5.66
C PRO A 122 8.24 0.29 4.22
N TYR A 123 7.24 0.36 3.32
CA TYR A 123 7.53 0.30 1.90
C TYR A 123 8.29 1.56 1.47
N PRO A 124 9.21 1.45 0.51
CA PRO A 124 9.82 2.63 -0.08
C PRO A 124 8.77 3.42 -0.88
N ILE A 125 9.00 4.71 -0.99
CA ILE A 125 8.28 5.60 -1.90
C ILE A 125 9.25 5.94 -3.01
N GLU A 126 9.05 5.32 -4.17
CA GLU A 126 9.88 5.54 -5.33
C GLU A 126 9.73 6.98 -5.83
N THR A 127 10.86 7.66 -6.04
CA THR A 127 10.86 8.99 -6.65
C THR A 127 10.39 8.90 -8.09
N GLN A 128 9.24 9.47 -8.39
CA GLN A 128 8.70 9.58 -9.74
C GLN A 128 9.00 10.96 -10.34
N ALA A 129 8.95 11.06 -11.67
CA ALA A 129 8.95 12.37 -12.31
C ALA A 129 7.74 13.18 -11.82
N VAL A 130 7.93 14.47 -11.58
CA VAL A 130 6.79 15.35 -11.29
C VAL A 130 5.81 15.29 -12.45
N SER A 131 4.51 15.12 -12.16
CA SER A 131 3.48 14.97 -13.18
C SER A 131 3.52 16.15 -14.17
N ALA A 132 3.21 15.87 -15.44
CA ALA A 132 3.22 16.89 -16.49
C ALA A 132 2.28 18.04 -16.13
N ARG A 133 1.09 17.72 -15.61
CA ARG A 133 0.10 18.69 -15.17
C ARG A 133 0.60 19.54 -13.99
N MET A 134 1.31 18.94 -13.04
CA MET A 134 1.90 19.68 -11.92
C MET A 134 2.96 20.68 -12.39
N ARG A 135 3.82 20.28 -13.33
CA ARG A 135 4.82 21.19 -13.91
C ARG A 135 4.15 22.37 -14.62
N ALA A 136 3.11 22.09 -15.43
CA ALA A 136 2.35 23.11 -16.14
C ALA A 136 1.64 24.08 -15.17
N ARG A 137 1.01 23.54 -14.10
CA ARG A 137 0.39 24.35 -13.04
C ARG A 137 1.41 25.22 -12.30
N GLN A 138 2.59 24.70 -12.02
CA GLN A 138 3.69 25.49 -11.39
C GLN A 138 4.21 26.59 -12.33
N ALA A 139 4.14 26.40 -13.64
CA ALA A 139 4.44 27.38 -14.66
C ALA A 139 3.31 28.43 -14.88
N GLY A 140 2.18 28.28 -14.16
CA GLY A 140 1.03 29.20 -14.26
C GLY A 140 0.04 28.87 -15.38
N GLU A 141 0.16 27.67 -15.99
CA GLU A 141 -0.78 27.24 -17.02
C GLU A 141 -2.17 26.93 -16.44
N THR A 142 -3.20 27.24 -17.22
CA THR A 142 -4.61 26.95 -16.89
C THR A 142 -5.14 25.82 -17.76
N PHE A 143 -6.07 25.05 -17.23
CA PHE A 143 -6.75 23.95 -17.93
C PHE A 143 -8.24 24.19 -17.91
N GLU A 144 -8.96 23.65 -18.88
CA GLU A 144 -10.42 23.75 -18.96
C GLU A 144 -11.12 23.09 -17.76
N THR A 145 -10.50 22.03 -17.21
CA THR A 145 -11.06 21.31 -16.07
C THR A 145 -10.04 21.16 -14.94
N PHE A 146 -10.57 21.15 -13.71
CA PHE A 146 -9.83 20.80 -12.50
C PHE A 146 -10.18 19.35 -12.12
N ASN A 147 -9.19 18.47 -12.11
CA ASN A 147 -9.41 17.03 -12.02
C ASN A 147 -8.97 16.46 -10.67
N PHE A 148 -9.92 15.91 -9.93
CA PHE A 148 -9.66 15.01 -8.81
C PHE A 148 -9.54 13.58 -9.33
N LEU A 149 -8.65 12.79 -8.72
CA LEU A 149 -8.44 11.38 -9.04
C LEU A 149 -8.59 10.54 -7.77
N THR A 150 -9.34 9.46 -7.85
CA THR A 150 -9.36 8.40 -6.84
C THR A 150 -9.17 7.04 -7.50
N ILE A 151 -8.43 6.14 -6.82
CA ILE A 151 -8.08 4.81 -7.36
C ILE A 151 -8.39 3.76 -6.31
N PHE A 152 -9.12 2.71 -6.68
CA PHE A 152 -9.33 1.57 -5.81
C PHE A 152 -9.48 0.24 -6.57
N ASP A 153 -9.27 -0.84 -5.83
CA ASP A 153 -9.50 -2.22 -6.29
C ASP A 153 -10.59 -2.86 -5.43
N VAL A 154 -11.60 -3.43 -6.05
CA VAL A 154 -12.72 -4.11 -5.37
C VAL A 154 -12.20 -5.27 -4.51
N TYR A 155 -11.17 -5.99 -4.95
CA TYR A 155 -10.55 -7.06 -4.15
C TYR A 155 -9.86 -6.57 -2.88
N SER A 156 -9.53 -5.29 -2.80
CA SER A 156 -8.97 -4.66 -1.60
C SER A 156 -10.03 -4.26 -0.58
N ASP A 157 -11.27 -4.71 -0.75
CA ASP A 157 -12.46 -4.32 0.01
C ASP A 157 -12.94 -2.89 -0.32
N ALA A 158 -13.91 -2.80 -1.23
CA ALA A 158 -14.45 -1.53 -1.70
C ALA A 158 -15.05 -0.67 -0.58
N GLU A 159 -15.66 -1.29 0.45
CA GLU A 159 -16.23 -0.54 1.57
C GLU A 159 -15.15 0.12 2.43
N ARG A 160 -14.01 -0.55 2.62
CA ARG A 160 -12.82 0.02 3.27
C ARG A 160 -12.22 1.18 2.46
N LYS A 161 -12.20 1.06 1.13
CA LYS A 161 -11.75 2.11 0.21
C LYS A 161 -12.73 3.28 0.08
N ASN A 162 -13.99 3.08 0.44
CA ASN A 162 -15.01 4.10 0.61
C ASN A 162 -15.33 4.97 -0.62
N PRO A 163 -15.44 4.39 -1.85
CA PRO A 163 -15.65 5.17 -3.07
C PRO A 163 -16.97 5.93 -3.10
N LEU A 164 -18.06 5.36 -2.56
CA LEU A 164 -19.36 6.00 -2.55
C LEU A 164 -19.40 7.25 -1.66
N PHE A 165 -18.69 7.21 -0.53
CA PHE A 165 -18.52 8.39 0.31
C PHE A 165 -17.72 9.48 -0.41
N THR A 166 -16.62 9.11 -1.07
CA THR A 166 -15.79 10.03 -1.86
C THR A 166 -16.60 10.72 -2.95
N LEU A 167 -17.39 9.94 -3.70
CA LEU A 167 -18.30 10.44 -4.73
C LEU A 167 -19.34 11.41 -4.15
N ARG A 168 -19.98 11.05 -3.04
CA ARG A 168 -20.99 11.89 -2.40
C ARG A 168 -20.37 13.22 -1.93
N ALA A 169 -19.24 13.19 -1.23
CA ALA A 169 -18.55 14.40 -0.77
C ALA A 169 -18.15 15.31 -1.95
N PHE A 170 -17.66 14.72 -3.05
CA PHE A 170 -17.36 15.46 -4.28
C PHE A 170 -18.59 16.12 -4.89
N LEU A 171 -19.70 15.39 -5.02
CA LEU A 171 -20.94 15.90 -5.59
C LEU A 171 -21.57 16.97 -4.71
N ASP A 172 -21.53 16.81 -3.39
CA ASP A 172 -22.03 17.83 -2.45
C ASP A 172 -21.17 19.12 -2.54
N ALA A 173 -19.88 19.01 -2.88
CA ALA A 173 -19.01 20.17 -3.09
C ALA A 173 -19.21 20.84 -4.47
N PHE A 174 -19.47 20.07 -5.53
CA PHE A 174 -19.42 20.54 -6.93
C PHE A 174 -20.59 20.11 -7.80
N ALA A 175 -21.78 19.91 -7.23
CA ALA A 175 -22.96 19.56 -8.02
C ALA A 175 -23.21 20.55 -9.15
N GLY A 176 -23.30 20.03 -10.39
CA GLY A 176 -23.55 20.83 -11.59
C GLY A 176 -22.37 21.67 -12.10
N ASN A 177 -21.20 21.60 -11.46
CA ASN A 177 -20.02 22.31 -11.92
C ASN A 177 -19.16 21.41 -12.83
N ASN A 178 -19.33 21.52 -14.15
CA ASN A 178 -18.60 20.72 -15.12
C ASN A 178 -17.12 21.14 -15.31
N ALA A 179 -16.70 22.26 -14.75
CA ALA A 179 -15.28 22.67 -14.76
C ALA A 179 -14.45 21.92 -13.72
N VAL A 180 -15.09 21.20 -12.79
CA VAL A 180 -14.42 20.35 -11.78
C VAL A 180 -14.86 18.92 -11.99
N LYS A 181 -13.93 18.00 -12.17
CA LYS A 181 -14.21 16.58 -12.45
C LYS A 181 -13.64 15.66 -11.38
N LEU A 182 -14.29 14.50 -11.20
CA LEU A 182 -13.77 13.37 -10.45
C LEU A 182 -13.56 12.17 -11.38
N LEU A 183 -12.30 11.79 -11.54
CA LEU A 183 -11.89 10.57 -12.23
C LEU A 183 -11.81 9.43 -11.21
N VAL A 184 -12.58 8.39 -11.41
CA VAL A 184 -12.63 7.21 -10.51
C VAL A 184 -12.08 6.01 -11.24
N LYS A 185 -10.82 5.68 -11.00
CA LYS A 185 -10.19 4.47 -11.52
C LYS A 185 -10.53 3.30 -10.61
N VAL A 186 -11.26 2.34 -11.14
CA VAL A 186 -11.59 1.10 -10.44
C VAL A 186 -10.98 -0.11 -11.16
N LYS A 187 -10.66 -1.15 -10.39
CA LYS A 187 -10.22 -2.46 -10.88
C LYS A 187 -11.12 -3.54 -10.30
N ASN A 188 -11.38 -4.59 -11.07
CA ASN A 188 -12.17 -5.75 -10.65
C ASN A 188 -13.63 -5.41 -10.29
N LEU A 189 -14.22 -4.42 -10.95
CA LEU A 189 -15.59 -3.97 -10.67
C LEU A 189 -16.63 -5.06 -10.95
N GLU A 190 -16.35 -5.98 -11.87
CA GLU A 190 -17.18 -7.14 -12.22
C GLU A 190 -17.44 -8.07 -11.02
N TYR A 191 -16.64 -8.01 -9.95
CA TYR A 191 -16.84 -8.81 -8.73
C TYR A 191 -17.75 -8.15 -7.69
N ASP A 192 -18.22 -6.92 -7.94
CA ASP A 192 -19.25 -6.24 -7.13
C ASP A 192 -20.32 -5.59 -8.02
N PRO A 193 -21.28 -6.39 -8.56
CA PRO A 193 -22.31 -5.88 -9.44
C PRO A 193 -23.20 -4.78 -8.80
N LEU A 194 -23.39 -4.83 -7.48
CA LEU A 194 -24.17 -3.82 -6.78
C LEU A 194 -23.44 -2.46 -6.76
N LEU A 195 -22.13 -2.48 -6.52
CA LEU A 195 -21.30 -1.27 -6.62
C LEU A 195 -21.28 -0.76 -8.06
N ALA A 196 -21.13 -1.64 -9.05
CA ALA A 196 -21.17 -1.28 -10.47
C ALA A 196 -22.48 -0.57 -10.86
N GLU A 197 -23.62 -1.07 -10.40
CA GLU A 197 -24.92 -0.45 -10.62
C GLU A 197 -25.01 0.95 -10.01
N LYS A 198 -24.58 1.10 -8.74
CA LYS A 198 -24.56 2.39 -8.03
C LYS A 198 -23.65 3.41 -8.74
N LEU A 199 -22.44 3.01 -9.12
CA LEU A 199 -21.51 3.86 -9.86
C LEU A 199 -22.08 4.26 -11.22
N GLY A 200 -22.67 3.31 -11.96
CA GLY A 200 -23.32 3.58 -13.23
C GLY A 200 -24.52 4.53 -13.12
N ALA A 201 -25.30 4.48 -12.02
CA ALA A 201 -26.38 5.44 -11.77
C ALA A 201 -25.82 6.86 -11.59
N ILE A 202 -24.77 7.02 -10.78
CA ILE A 202 -24.13 8.33 -10.53
C ILE A 202 -23.63 8.96 -11.83
N VAL A 203 -22.92 8.20 -12.69
CA VAL A 203 -22.37 8.73 -13.96
C VAL A 203 -23.48 9.18 -14.91
N ARG A 204 -24.64 8.49 -14.92
CA ARG A 204 -25.77 8.91 -15.75
C ARG A 204 -26.37 10.25 -15.34
N GLU A 205 -26.30 10.59 -14.07
CA GLU A 205 -26.86 11.81 -13.49
C GLU A 205 -25.87 12.97 -13.44
N HIS A 206 -24.57 12.68 -13.38
CA HIS A 206 -23.52 13.66 -13.11
C HIS A 206 -22.39 13.60 -14.17
N ARG A 207 -22.38 14.56 -15.08
CA ARG A 207 -21.39 14.64 -16.18
C ARG A 207 -19.96 14.96 -15.73
N ASN A 208 -19.81 15.41 -14.51
CA ASN A 208 -18.50 15.74 -13.90
C ASN A 208 -17.88 14.56 -13.12
N VAL A 209 -18.45 13.36 -13.27
CA VAL A 209 -17.90 12.12 -12.73
C VAL A 209 -17.62 11.15 -13.89
N GLU A 210 -16.41 10.61 -13.92
CA GLU A 210 -15.98 9.60 -14.90
C GLU A 210 -15.49 8.34 -14.19
N ILE A 211 -16.06 7.18 -14.55
CA ILE A 211 -15.63 5.87 -14.05
C ILE A 211 -14.77 5.19 -15.11
N ILE A 212 -13.55 4.83 -14.72
CA ILE A 212 -12.57 4.16 -15.58
C ILE A 212 -12.43 2.72 -15.08
N ASP A 213 -13.24 1.82 -15.63
CA ASP A 213 -13.24 0.38 -15.30
C ASP A 213 -12.60 -0.41 -16.44
N ARG A 214 -11.29 -0.41 -16.47
CA ARG A 214 -10.50 -1.25 -17.36
C ARG A 214 -9.12 -1.53 -16.75
N HIS A 215 -8.47 -2.58 -17.18
CA HIS A 215 -7.08 -2.82 -16.79
C HIS A 215 -6.17 -1.74 -17.43
N PHE A 216 -5.23 -1.25 -16.64
CA PHE A 216 -4.20 -0.30 -17.08
C PHE A 216 -2.82 -0.93 -16.96
N GLU A 217 -2.03 -0.78 -17.99
CA GLU A 217 -0.59 -1.02 -17.92
C GLU A 217 0.11 0.11 -17.14
N PRO A 218 1.34 -0.11 -16.64
CA PRO A 218 2.05 0.89 -15.85
C PRO A 218 2.15 2.28 -16.50
N ALA A 219 2.35 2.34 -17.81
CA ALA A 219 2.42 3.60 -18.56
C ALA A 219 1.06 4.33 -18.60
N GLU A 220 -0.04 3.60 -18.73
CA GLU A 220 -1.40 4.15 -18.68
C GLU A 220 -1.73 4.68 -17.27
N MET A 221 -1.28 3.96 -16.23
CA MET A 221 -1.41 4.44 -14.85
C MET A 221 -0.63 5.74 -14.63
N ALA A 222 0.58 5.86 -15.15
CA ALA A 222 1.36 7.09 -15.08
C ALA A 222 0.63 8.25 -15.78
N SER A 223 0.09 8.01 -16.99
CA SER A 223 -0.70 9.00 -17.74
C SER A 223 -1.95 9.44 -16.98
N LEU A 224 -2.61 8.53 -16.25
CA LEU A 224 -3.78 8.88 -15.43
C LEU A 224 -3.39 9.84 -14.27
N TYR A 225 -2.27 9.60 -13.61
CA TYR A 225 -1.75 10.56 -12.62
C TYR A 225 -1.39 11.90 -13.26
N ASP A 226 -0.92 11.92 -14.51
CA ASP A 226 -0.62 13.15 -15.25
C ASP A 226 -1.87 13.99 -15.58
N GLU A 227 -3.05 13.41 -15.54
CA GLU A 227 -4.34 14.13 -15.72
C GLU A 227 -4.88 14.73 -14.42
N ALA A 228 -4.36 14.35 -13.25
CA ALA A 228 -4.88 14.76 -11.97
C ALA A 228 -4.30 16.09 -11.48
N ASP A 229 -5.12 16.97 -10.95
CA ASP A 229 -4.73 18.12 -10.15
C ASP A 229 -4.61 17.74 -8.66
N VAL A 230 -5.43 16.81 -8.19
CA VAL A 230 -5.49 16.35 -6.78
C VAL A 230 -5.80 14.87 -6.74
N TYR A 231 -5.12 14.13 -5.88
CA TYR A 231 -5.47 12.74 -5.56
C TYR A 231 -6.32 12.69 -4.29
N VAL A 232 -7.34 11.83 -4.26
CA VAL A 232 -8.27 11.72 -3.13
C VAL A 232 -8.38 10.27 -2.66
N SER A 233 -8.24 10.05 -1.36
CA SER A 233 -8.50 8.77 -0.71
C SER A 233 -9.20 8.96 0.63
N LEU A 234 -10.54 8.93 0.62
CA LEU A 234 -11.35 9.00 1.85
C LEU A 234 -11.61 7.60 2.40
N HIS A 235 -10.53 6.82 2.47
CA HIS A 235 -10.55 5.44 2.96
C HIS A 235 -10.88 5.36 4.45
N ARG A 236 -11.36 4.19 4.88
CA ARG A 236 -11.61 3.87 6.28
C ARG A 236 -10.38 3.30 6.99
N ALA A 237 -9.53 2.62 6.24
CA ALA A 237 -8.24 2.11 6.72
C ALA A 237 -7.30 1.76 5.56
N GLU A 238 -6.01 1.89 5.77
CA GLU A 238 -4.93 1.48 4.87
C GLU A 238 -3.80 0.79 5.63
N GLY A 239 -3.21 -0.24 5.04
CA GLY A 239 -2.00 -0.85 5.59
C GLY A 239 -0.76 0.05 5.41
N PHE A 240 -0.70 0.78 4.29
CA PHE A 240 0.34 1.78 3.99
C PHE A 240 -0.23 2.94 3.15
N GLY A 241 -0.93 2.65 2.03
CA GLY A 241 -1.50 3.65 1.15
C GLY A 241 -0.66 3.90 -0.12
N LEU A 242 -0.31 2.84 -0.85
CA LEU A 242 0.58 2.92 -2.03
C LEU A 242 0.07 3.90 -3.10
N THR A 243 -1.23 3.94 -3.40
CA THR A 243 -1.77 4.89 -4.39
C THR A 243 -1.68 6.34 -3.92
N ILE A 244 -1.69 6.58 -2.61
CA ILE A 244 -1.48 7.91 -2.01
C ILE A 244 0.00 8.29 -2.17
N SER A 245 0.92 7.37 -1.83
CA SER A 245 2.35 7.61 -1.97
C SER A 245 2.76 7.79 -3.44
N ASP A 246 2.14 7.08 -4.38
CA ASP A 246 2.36 7.26 -5.82
C ASP A 246 1.96 8.66 -6.30
N ALA A 247 0.83 9.19 -5.83
CA ALA A 247 0.41 10.56 -6.14
C ALA A 247 1.38 11.58 -5.53
N MET A 248 1.73 11.40 -4.26
CA MET A 248 2.65 12.30 -3.54
C MET A 248 4.04 12.31 -4.19
N SER A 249 4.57 11.18 -4.62
CA SER A 249 5.88 11.08 -5.30
C SER A 249 5.92 11.84 -6.63
N ARG A 250 4.76 12.07 -7.26
CA ARG A 250 4.59 12.86 -8.49
C ARG A 250 4.32 14.35 -8.21
N GLY A 251 4.36 14.78 -6.96
CA GLY A 251 4.09 16.16 -6.56
C GLY A 251 2.63 16.55 -6.65
N ILE A 252 1.71 15.59 -6.69
CA ILE A 252 0.26 15.83 -6.72
C ILE A 252 -0.24 16.08 -5.30
N PRO A 253 -0.95 17.18 -5.03
CA PRO A 253 -1.61 17.40 -3.75
C PRO A 253 -2.58 16.28 -3.41
N VAL A 254 -2.68 15.89 -2.13
CA VAL A 254 -3.53 14.78 -1.70
C VAL A 254 -4.54 15.20 -0.64
N ILE A 255 -5.77 14.69 -0.75
CA ILE A 255 -6.80 14.71 0.29
C ILE A 255 -6.96 13.28 0.80
N VAL A 256 -6.73 13.06 2.09
CA VAL A 256 -6.78 11.72 2.66
C VAL A 256 -7.44 11.71 4.03
N THR A 257 -8.06 10.59 4.42
CA THR A 257 -8.45 10.40 5.82
C THR A 257 -7.21 10.44 6.71
N GLY A 258 -7.25 11.22 7.80
CA GLY A 258 -6.14 11.37 8.72
C GLY A 258 -5.93 10.15 9.64
N TYR A 259 -5.99 8.92 9.08
CA TYR A 259 -5.96 7.68 9.84
C TYR A 259 -5.23 6.56 9.09
N SER A 260 -4.55 5.70 9.85
CA SER A 260 -3.97 4.41 9.46
C SER A 260 -2.59 4.51 8.78
N GLY A 261 -2.26 3.56 7.91
CA GLY A 261 -0.91 3.39 7.38
C GLY A 261 -0.38 4.56 6.54
N ASN A 262 -1.24 5.36 5.94
CA ASN A 262 -0.82 6.58 5.22
C ASN A 262 -0.22 7.65 6.14
N MET A 263 -0.49 7.59 7.44
CA MET A 263 0.07 8.51 8.43
C MET A 263 1.58 8.32 8.65
N GLU A 264 2.18 7.30 8.07
CA GLU A 264 3.64 7.15 8.03
C GLU A 264 4.30 8.29 7.22
N PHE A 265 3.64 8.73 6.16
CA PHE A 265 4.18 9.71 5.22
C PHE A 265 3.27 10.91 4.95
N CYS A 266 2.02 10.92 5.43
CA CYS A 266 1.13 12.07 5.38
C CYS A 266 1.24 12.89 6.67
N ASP A 267 1.38 14.22 6.56
CA ASP A 267 1.49 15.14 7.68
C ASP A 267 0.57 16.34 7.50
N VAL A 268 -0.03 16.81 8.59
CA VAL A 268 -0.97 17.95 8.57
C VAL A 268 -0.35 19.25 8.05
N SER A 269 0.97 19.37 8.10
CA SER A 269 1.68 20.57 7.63
C SER A 269 1.70 20.70 6.11
N ASP A 270 1.56 19.60 5.38
CA ASP A 270 1.71 19.58 3.92
C ASP A 270 0.67 18.71 3.18
N THR A 271 -0.20 18.04 3.91
CA THR A 271 -1.24 17.14 3.38
C THR A 271 -2.62 17.55 3.90
N ARG A 272 -3.64 17.55 3.05
CA ARG A 272 -5.02 17.82 3.49
C ARG A 272 -5.60 16.56 4.14
N LEU A 273 -5.47 16.48 5.46
CA LEU A 273 -6.06 15.42 6.27
C LEU A 273 -7.54 15.72 6.52
N VAL A 274 -8.40 14.74 6.31
CA VAL A 274 -9.83 14.80 6.63
C VAL A 274 -10.04 14.18 8.01
N ALA A 275 -10.76 14.89 8.87
CA ALA A 275 -11.15 14.44 10.19
C ALA A 275 -12.03 13.18 10.10
N TYR A 276 -12.00 12.35 11.14
CA TYR A 276 -12.71 11.08 11.18
C TYR A 276 -13.19 10.74 12.60
N GLU A 277 -14.09 9.77 12.69
CA GLU A 277 -14.46 9.10 13.91
C GLU A 277 -14.22 7.59 13.76
N LEU A 278 -13.80 6.92 14.84
CA LEU A 278 -13.66 5.46 14.82
C LEU A 278 -15.05 4.83 14.98
N GLN A 279 -15.38 3.93 14.06
CA GLN A 279 -16.64 3.19 14.07
C GLN A 279 -16.37 1.69 13.91
N ALA A 280 -17.24 0.87 14.49
CA ALA A 280 -17.21 -0.55 14.26
C ALA A 280 -17.53 -0.87 12.79
N VAL A 281 -16.88 -1.90 12.24
CA VAL A 281 -17.19 -2.42 10.89
C VAL A 281 -18.66 -2.81 10.77
N GLY A 282 -19.27 -3.26 11.87
CA GLY A 282 -20.71 -3.49 12.00
C GLY A 282 -21.19 -4.86 11.50
N HIS A 283 -20.41 -5.54 10.66
CA HIS A 283 -20.71 -6.89 10.19
C HIS A 283 -19.43 -7.66 9.88
N ASN A 284 -19.47 -8.99 10.04
CA ASN A 284 -18.32 -9.83 9.73
C ASN A 284 -18.05 -9.86 8.22
N ARG A 285 -16.78 -9.73 7.86
CA ARG A 285 -16.25 -9.78 6.50
C ARG A 285 -15.16 -10.84 6.40
N PRO A 286 -14.77 -11.26 5.20
CA PRO A 286 -13.72 -12.28 5.05
C PRO A 286 -12.37 -11.92 5.70
N ARG A 287 -12.11 -10.63 5.92
CA ARG A 287 -10.85 -10.11 6.47
C ARG A 287 -11.01 -9.40 7.81
N TYR A 288 -12.22 -8.96 8.17
CA TYR A 288 -12.51 -8.10 9.29
C TYR A 288 -13.69 -8.62 10.10
N ARG A 289 -13.66 -8.38 11.40
CA ARG A 289 -14.75 -8.72 12.31
C ARG A 289 -15.72 -7.54 12.44
N ALA A 290 -16.93 -7.81 12.89
CA ALA A 290 -17.95 -6.78 13.11
C ALA A 290 -17.53 -5.75 14.16
N ASP A 291 -16.72 -6.15 15.14
CA ASP A 291 -16.22 -5.33 16.24
C ASP A 291 -14.86 -4.66 15.97
N ASP A 292 -14.21 -4.96 14.83
CA ASP A 292 -13.03 -4.22 14.41
C ASP A 292 -13.40 -2.75 14.14
N LEU A 293 -12.47 -1.85 14.44
CA LEU A 293 -12.67 -0.41 14.26
C LEU A 293 -11.95 0.09 13.01
N TRP A 294 -12.62 0.94 12.27
CA TRP A 294 -12.06 1.72 11.18
C TRP A 294 -12.48 3.19 11.26
N ALA A 295 -11.87 4.06 10.48
CA ALA A 295 -12.21 5.48 10.44
C ALA A 295 -13.40 5.73 9.50
N GLU A 296 -14.45 6.38 9.97
CA GLU A 296 -15.45 7.00 9.11
C GLU A 296 -15.08 8.49 8.94
N PRO A 297 -14.72 8.93 7.71
CA PRO A 297 -14.36 10.33 7.48
C PRO A 297 -15.54 11.26 7.75
N SER A 298 -15.26 12.50 8.20
CA SER A 298 -16.27 13.54 8.36
C SER A 298 -16.72 14.04 6.99
N MET A 299 -18.03 13.92 6.69
CA MET A 299 -18.61 14.40 5.43
C MET A 299 -18.42 15.92 5.28
N GLU A 300 -18.68 16.68 6.34
CA GLU A 300 -18.54 18.12 6.35
C GLU A 300 -17.07 18.55 6.08
N ASP A 301 -16.10 17.87 6.71
CA ASP A 301 -14.69 18.19 6.49
C ASP A 301 -14.19 17.73 5.12
N ALA A 302 -14.71 16.62 4.58
CA ALA A 302 -14.42 16.18 3.23
C ALA A 302 -14.91 17.18 2.18
N ILE A 303 -16.14 17.68 2.30
CA ILE A 303 -16.69 18.73 1.42
C ILE A 303 -15.84 20.00 1.49
N ARG A 304 -15.45 20.42 2.70
CA ARG A 304 -14.54 21.55 2.87
C ARG A 304 -13.18 21.28 2.22
N ALA A 305 -12.65 20.06 2.34
CA ALA A 305 -11.36 19.70 1.75
C ALA A 305 -11.37 19.83 0.22
N PHE A 306 -12.42 19.32 -0.43
CA PHE A 306 -12.59 19.48 -1.87
C PHE A 306 -12.64 20.95 -2.29
N SER A 307 -13.46 21.76 -1.61
CA SER A 307 -13.61 23.19 -1.90
C SER A 307 -12.30 23.96 -1.66
N ASP A 308 -11.61 23.73 -0.56
CA ASP A 308 -10.36 24.37 -0.19
C ASP A 308 -9.22 24.06 -1.19
N MET A 309 -9.17 22.81 -1.69
CA MET A 309 -8.21 22.43 -2.72
C MET A 309 -8.32 23.28 -3.98
N VAL A 310 -9.54 23.54 -4.46
CA VAL A 310 -9.76 24.37 -5.65
C VAL A 310 -9.47 25.84 -5.34
N GLN A 311 -10.01 26.35 -4.23
CA GLN A 311 -9.91 27.78 -3.86
C GLN A 311 -8.49 28.21 -3.52
N ARG A 312 -7.71 27.34 -2.90
CA ARG A 312 -6.35 27.61 -2.42
C ARG A 312 -5.30 26.76 -3.13
N TYR A 313 -5.56 26.36 -4.37
CA TYR A 313 -4.72 25.43 -5.11
C TYR A 313 -3.22 25.79 -5.14
N PRO A 314 -2.80 27.07 -5.37
CA PRO A 314 -1.37 27.41 -5.33
C PRO A 314 -0.69 27.09 -3.98
N HIS A 315 -1.41 27.25 -2.87
CA HIS A 315 -0.93 26.86 -1.55
C HIS A 315 -0.72 25.36 -1.44
N TRP A 316 -1.71 24.54 -1.88
CA TRP A 316 -1.62 23.10 -1.82
C TRP A 316 -0.59 22.53 -2.79
N LEU A 317 -0.38 23.18 -3.93
CA LEU A 317 0.66 22.81 -4.87
C LEU A 317 2.07 23.01 -4.27
N ALA A 318 2.28 24.11 -3.54
CA ALA A 318 3.53 24.34 -2.80
C ALA A 318 3.72 23.31 -1.68
N ASN A 319 2.67 23.00 -0.93
CA ASN A 319 2.69 21.97 0.11
C ASN A 319 3.00 20.57 -0.45
N ALA A 320 2.45 20.22 -1.62
CA ALA A 320 2.73 18.95 -2.27
C ALA A 320 4.22 18.76 -2.62
N ALA A 321 4.91 19.86 -2.97
CA ALA A 321 6.36 19.83 -3.18
C ALA A 321 7.12 19.52 -1.87
N HIS A 322 6.67 20.07 -0.73
CA HIS A 322 7.25 19.78 0.59
C HIS A 322 6.96 18.34 1.01
N ALA A 323 5.71 17.87 0.84
CA ALA A 323 5.29 16.49 1.12
C ALA A 323 6.13 15.48 0.33
N ARG A 324 6.31 15.73 -0.99
CA ARG A 324 7.17 14.92 -1.85
C ARG A 324 8.60 14.86 -1.32
N ALA A 325 9.22 16.01 -1.06
CA ALA A 325 10.60 16.07 -0.58
C ALA A 325 10.77 15.38 0.79
N ARG A 326 9.77 15.42 1.66
CA ARG A 326 9.76 14.71 2.94
C ARG A 326 9.66 13.20 2.73
N ALA A 327 8.76 12.75 1.86
CA ALA A 327 8.60 11.35 1.52
C ALA A 327 9.87 10.77 0.89
N GLU A 328 10.49 11.47 -0.06
CA GLU A 328 11.76 11.08 -0.69
C GLU A 328 12.87 10.89 0.34
N ARG A 329 13.03 11.81 1.29
CA ARG A 329 14.07 11.68 2.33
C ARG A 329 13.81 10.55 3.32
N GLY A 330 12.54 10.35 3.72
CA GLY A 330 12.18 9.41 4.79
C GLY A 330 11.96 7.98 4.33
N PHE A 331 11.61 7.82 3.04
CA PHE A 331 11.11 6.56 2.49
C PHE A 331 11.77 6.18 1.15
N SER A 332 12.92 6.74 0.80
CA SER A 332 13.63 6.30 -0.39
C SER A 332 14.02 4.83 -0.30
N VAL A 333 14.27 4.22 -1.46
CA VAL A 333 14.75 2.83 -1.56
C VAL A 333 16.02 2.64 -0.72
N GLU A 334 16.95 3.62 -0.76
CA GLU A 334 18.18 3.59 0.01
C GLU A 334 17.92 3.72 1.52
N THR A 335 17.02 4.61 1.93
CA THR A 335 16.68 4.81 3.34
C THR A 335 16.04 3.56 3.95
N ILE A 336 15.11 2.95 3.24
CA ILE A 336 14.48 1.71 3.71
C ILE A 336 15.45 0.54 3.62
N GLY A 337 16.24 0.46 2.55
CA GLY A 337 17.30 -0.54 2.39
C GLY A 337 18.33 -0.51 3.55
N ALA A 338 18.75 0.70 3.97
CA ALA A 338 19.64 0.86 5.12
C ALA A 338 19.01 0.31 6.42
N ARG A 339 17.70 0.55 6.65
CA ARG A 339 16.98 -0.01 7.81
C ARG A 339 16.90 -1.55 7.75
N MET A 340 16.67 -2.10 6.56
CA MET A 340 16.69 -3.56 6.37
C MET A 340 18.07 -4.13 6.66
N ARG A 341 19.12 -3.51 6.13
CA ARG A 341 20.52 -3.92 6.39
C ARG A 341 20.81 -3.92 7.88
N GLU A 342 20.58 -2.80 8.57
CA GLU A 342 20.83 -2.66 10.00
C GLU A 342 20.14 -3.77 10.80
N ARG A 343 18.88 -4.09 10.45
CA ARG A 343 18.15 -5.14 11.14
C ARG A 343 18.70 -6.53 10.86
N ILE A 344 19.04 -6.84 9.60
CA ILE A 344 19.59 -8.14 9.20
C ILE A 344 20.98 -8.36 9.84
N GLU A 345 21.82 -7.34 9.87
CA GLU A 345 23.12 -7.39 10.56
C GLU A 345 22.95 -7.64 12.08
N LEU A 346 21.95 -7.00 12.71
CA LEU A 346 21.64 -7.24 14.11
C LEU A 346 21.20 -8.69 14.35
N ILE A 347 20.36 -9.25 13.49
CA ILE A 347 19.92 -10.65 13.54
C ILE A 347 21.15 -11.57 13.41
N ASN A 348 21.98 -11.35 12.40
CA ASN A 348 23.16 -12.18 12.14
C ASN A 348 24.16 -12.19 13.30
N ASN A 349 24.27 -11.09 14.03
CA ASN A 349 25.19 -10.97 15.16
C ASN A 349 24.66 -11.58 16.47
N ASN A 350 23.34 -11.74 16.62
CA ASN A 350 22.71 -12.12 17.89
C ASN A 350 21.97 -13.46 17.85
N PHE A 351 21.70 -14.01 16.67
CA PHE A 351 21.00 -15.30 16.56
C PHE A 351 22.01 -16.44 16.46
N ALA A 352 21.80 -17.49 17.25
CA ALA A 352 22.59 -18.71 17.20
C ALA A 352 22.11 -19.59 16.03
N PHE A 353 22.76 -19.48 14.89
CA PHE A 353 22.50 -20.36 13.74
C PHE A 353 23.01 -21.77 13.99
N ALA A 354 22.46 -22.74 13.28
CA ALA A 354 22.96 -24.13 13.33
C ALA A 354 24.43 -24.20 12.86
N ASP A 355 25.20 -25.14 13.41
CA ASP A 355 26.64 -25.25 13.16
C ASP A 355 27.00 -25.40 11.68
N ASP A 356 26.16 -26.08 10.90
CA ASP A 356 26.32 -26.27 9.45
C ASP A 356 26.09 -24.98 8.63
N MET A 357 25.59 -23.94 9.28
CA MET A 357 25.35 -22.61 8.69
C MET A 357 26.44 -21.58 9.06
N SER A 358 27.41 -21.93 9.90
CA SER A 358 28.45 -21.00 10.38
C SER A 358 29.24 -20.34 9.25
N ASP A 359 29.47 -21.06 8.14
CA ASP A 359 30.25 -20.61 6.99
C ASP A 359 29.42 -19.93 5.89
N ARG A 360 28.09 -19.82 6.06
CA ARG A 360 27.23 -19.14 5.07
C ARG A 360 27.33 -17.61 5.24
N SER A 361 27.26 -16.92 4.10
CA SER A 361 27.27 -15.46 4.08
C SER A 361 25.99 -14.85 4.70
N ILE A 362 26.01 -13.52 4.91
CA ILE A 362 24.88 -12.73 5.45
C ILE A 362 23.81 -12.51 4.36
N ASP A 363 23.45 -13.54 3.63
CA ASP A 363 22.54 -13.44 2.51
C ASP A 363 21.10 -13.71 2.96
N VAL A 364 20.12 -13.21 2.22
CA VAL A 364 18.70 -13.32 2.55
C VAL A 364 17.94 -14.11 1.49
N ASP A 365 17.21 -15.14 1.90
CA ASP A 365 16.25 -15.82 1.04
C ASP A 365 14.91 -15.07 1.05
N VAL A 366 14.51 -14.51 -0.09
CA VAL A 366 13.25 -13.77 -0.21
C VAL A 366 12.16 -14.66 -0.80
N GLY A 367 11.33 -15.21 0.06
CA GLY A 367 10.16 -16.01 -0.32
C GLY A 367 9.00 -15.11 -0.78
N ILE A 368 8.64 -15.14 -2.06
CA ILE A 368 7.53 -14.37 -2.62
C ILE A 368 6.38 -15.29 -3.00
N VAL A 369 5.19 -14.95 -2.54
CA VAL A 369 3.95 -15.45 -3.12
C VAL A 369 3.45 -14.43 -4.11
N ASN A 370 3.32 -14.85 -5.37
CA ASN A 370 2.64 -14.05 -6.37
C ASN A 370 1.15 -13.98 -6.02
N THR A 371 0.78 -13.03 -5.17
CA THR A 371 -0.62 -12.66 -4.96
C THR A 371 -0.99 -11.76 -6.12
N TYR A 372 -2.10 -12.07 -6.81
CA TYR A 372 -2.70 -11.27 -7.86
C TYR A 372 -2.44 -9.79 -7.63
N GLY A 373 -1.72 -9.17 -8.58
CA GLY A 373 -1.14 -7.86 -8.41
C GLY A 373 -2.17 -6.80 -8.08
N PHE A 374 -1.73 -5.88 -7.28
CA PHE A 374 -2.34 -4.57 -7.20
C PHE A 374 -2.01 -3.78 -8.46
#